data_1d3a45220a456a3bdee2b3375ec4a970
#
_entry.id   1d3a45220a456a3bdee2b3375ec4a970
#
_cell.length_a   1.000
_cell.length_b   1.000
_cell.length_c   1.000
_cell.angle_alpha   90.00
_cell.angle_beta   90.00
_cell.angle_gamma   90.00
#
_symmetry.space_group_name_H-M   'P 1'
#
loop_
_entity.id
_entity.type
_entity.pdbx_description
1 polymer ?
#
loop_
_entity_poly.entity_id
_entity_poly.type
_entity_poly.pdbx_seq_one_letter_code
_entity_poly.pdbx_strand_id
1 'polypeptide(L)'
;MRPIFKFNNDYVFKRPGQAVTTFLDDHQLVGFHSHDFYEMIVVTNGSGTHQIESLTFDIRKGDVFVIPPMIGHSYCGSENFEIRNILIKKDFIANNEADSKYIPGYLQLM
;
A
#
# COMPACT_ATOMS: atom_id res chain seq x y z
N MET A 1 15.69 17.11 -3.25
CA MET A 1 14.73 16.30 -2.47
C MET A 1 13.39 16.29 -3.18
N ARG A 2 12.81 15.11 -3.37
CA ARG A 2 11.49 14.99 -3.96
C ARG A 2 10.43 15.40 -2.94
N PRO A 3 9.40 16.18 -3.33
CA PRO A 3 8.28 16.41 -2.45
C PRO A 3 7.54 15.11 -2.16
N ILE A 4 7.09 14.95 -0.93
CA ILE A 4 6.31 13.78 -0.50
C ILE A 4 4.91 14.25 -0.22
N PHE A 5 3.93 13.72 -0.96
CA PHE A 5 2.52 13.91 -0.65
C PHE A 5 2.12 12.94 0.44
N LYS A 6 1.35 13.42 1.41
CA LYS A 6 0.83 12.59 2.48
C LYS A 6 -0.68 12.52 2.39
N PHE A 7 -1.21 11.31 2.24
CA PHE A 7 -2.64 11.06 2.32
C PHE A 7 -3.03 10.82 3.77
N ASN A 8 -4.09 11.47 4.24
CA ASN A 8 -4.57 11.27 5.59
C ASN A 8 -5.73 10.28 5.64
N ASN A 9 -6.04 9.80 6.86
CA ASN A 9 -7.09 8.82 7.07
C ASN A 9 -8.47 9.31 6.62
N ASP A 10 -8.81 10.56 6.84
CA ASP A 10 -10.14 11.09 6.52
C ASP A 10 -10.41 11.12 5.02
N TYR A 11 -9.36 11.22 4.23
CA TYR A 11 -9.48 11.21 2.77
C TYR A 11 -9.88 9.82 2.25
N VAL A 12 -9.31 8.75 2.81
CA VAL A 12 -9.51 7.39 2.29
C VAL A 12 -10.53 6.58 3.08
N PHE A 13 -10.69 6.83 4.38
CA PHE A 13 -11.64 6.12 5.25
C PHE A 13 -12.83 7.04 5.53
N LYS A 14 -13.77 7.09 4.59
CA LYS A 14 -14.83 8.11 4.56
C LYS A 14 -16.01 7.80 5.47
N ARG A 15 -16.17 6.55 5.90
CA ARG A 15 -17.29 6.12 6.75
C ARG A 15 -16.88 6.12 8.20
N PRO A 16 -17.75 6.56 9.14
CA PRO A 16 -17.45 6.43 10.57
C PRO A 16 -17.17 4.96 10.92
N GLY A 17 -16.09 4.74 11.66
CA GLY A 17 -15.69 3.39 12.08
C GLY A 17 -15.07 2.52 11.01
N GLN A 18 -14.90 3.02 9.81
CA GLN A 18 -14.26 2.27 8.73
C GLN A 18 -12.79 2.05 9.04
N ALA A 19 -12.35 0.79 9.10
CA ALA A 19 -10.96 0.43 9.39
C ALA A 19 -10.19 -0.01 8.15
N VAL A 20 -10.90 -0.52 7.14
CA VAL A 20 -10.31 -1.08 5.91
C VAL A 20 -11.04 -0.53 4.71
N THR A 21 -10.30 -0.22 3.65
CA THR A 21 -10.87 0.12 2.35
C THR A 21 -10.02 -0.51 1.25
N THR A 22 -10.61 -0.69 0.08
CA THR A 22 -9.92 -1.31 -1.05
C THR A 22 -10.37 -0.66 -2.35
N PHE A 23 -9.48 -0.58 -3.32
CA PHE A 23 -9.79 -0.11 -4.67
C PHE A 23 -8.79 -0.67 -5.68
N LEU A 24 -9.24 -0.70 -6.93
CA LEU A 24 -8.40 -1.05 -8.08
C LEU A 24 -7.75 0.23 -8.62
N ASP A 25 -6.48 0.13 -8.98
CA ASP A 25 -5.73 1.25 -9.54
C ASP A 25 -5.00 0.75 -10.79
N ASP A 26 -5.24 1.40 -11.91
CA ASP A 26 -4.63 1.09 -13.20
C ASP A 26 -3.72 2.21 -13.72
N HIS A 27 -3.35 3.15 -12.85
CA HIS A 27 -2.42 4.20 -13.22
C HIS A 27 -1.01 3.63 -13.45
N GLN A 28 -0.41 4.03 -14.57
CA GLN A 28 0.94 3.58 -14.92
C GLN A 28 2.03 4.24 -14.11
N LEU A 29 1.73 5.42 -13.56
CA LEU A 29 2.70 6.21 -12.81
C LEU A 29 2.04 6.81 -11.59
N VAL A 30 2.62 6.54 -10.42
CA VAL A 30 2.24 7.19 -9.17
C VAL A 30 3.49 7.82 -8.57
N GLY A 31 3.44 9.13 -8.36
CA GLY A 31 4.55 9.90 -7.83
C GLY A 31 4.88 9.54 -6.38
N PHE A 32 6.02 10.00 -5.93
CA PHE A 32 6.51 9.72 -4.58
C PHE A 32 5.57 10.33 -3.53
N HIS A 33 5.06 9.50 -2.61
CA HIS A 33 4.10 9.91 -1.59
C HIS A 33 4.23 9.05 -0.33
N SER A 34 3.59 9.48 0.73
CA SER A 34 3.46 8.72 1.98
C SER A 34 2.04 8.83 2.51
N HIS A 35 1.71 7.99 3.52
CA HIS A 35 0.38 7.99 4.14
C HIS A 35 0.48 7.49 5.57
N ASP A 36 -0.57 7.75 6.36
CA ASP A 36 -0.63 7.41 7.77
C ASP A 36 -1.52 6.19 8.01
N PHE A 37 -1.35 5.17 7.19
CA PHE A 37 -2.04 3.89 7.28
C PHE A 37 -1.18 2.82 6.62
N TYR A 38 -1.50 1.55 6.88
CA TYR A 38 -0.88 0.43 6.17
C TYR A 38 -1.51 0.29 4.80
N GLU A 39 -0.70 0.01 3.81
CA GLU A 39 -1.16 -0.28 2.46
C GLU A 39 -0.62 -1.63 2.02
N MET A 40 -1.52 -2.56 1.69
CA MET A 40 -1.15 -3.79 1.03
C MET A 40 -1.46 -3.66 -0.45
N ILE A 41 -0.48 -3.96 -1.29
CA ILE A 41 -0.62 -3.87 -2.74
C ILE A 41 -0.49 -5.26 -3.32
N VAL A 42 -1.47 -5.62 -4.14
CA VAL A 42 -1.45 -6.85 -4.93
C VAL A 42 -1.35 -6.46 -6.40
N VAL A 43 -0.31 -6.90 -7.08
CA VAL A 43 -0.18 -6.67 -8.53
C VAL A 43 -1.07 -7.67 -9.24
N THR A 44 -2.15 -7.19 -9.85
CA THR A 44 -3.16 -8.03 -10.48
C THR A 44 -2.95 -8.19 -11.98
N ASN A 45 -2.17 -7.30 -12.60
CA ASN A 45 -1.86 -7.41 -14.02
C ASN A 45 -0.58 -6.61 -14.34
N GLY A 46 0.12 -7.02 -15.38
CA GLY A 46 1.28 -6.30 -15.88
C GLY A 46 2.52 -6.40 -15.01
N SER A 47 3.41 -5.45 -15.20
CA SER A 47 4.67 -5.36 -14.47
C SER A 47 5.08 -3.90 -14.30
N GLY A 48 6.01 -3.66 -13.41
CA GLY A 48 6.49 -2.31 -13.17
C GLY A 48 7.67 -2.27 -12.22
N THR A 49 7.94 -1.08 -11.72
CA THR A 49 9.01 -0.81 -10.76
C THR A 49 8.41 -0.10 -9.56
N HIS A 50 8.76 -0.54 -8.37
CA HIS A 50 8.33 0.06 -7.11
C HIS A 50 9.53 0.62 -6.38
N GLN A 51 9.45 1.88 -5.97
CA GLN A 51 10.48 2.53 -5.19
C GLN A 51 9.98 2.75 -3.75
N ILE A 52 10.70 2.21 -2.79
CA ILE A 52 10.44 2.41 -1.35
C ILE A 52 11.68 3.08 -0.77
N GLU A 53 11.54 4.31 -0.27
CA GLU A 53 12.67 5.12 0.17
C GLU A 53 13.73 5.22 -0.93
N SER A 54 14.93 4.68 -0.70
CA SER A 54 16.01 4.66 -1.68
C SER A 54 16.13 3.34 -2.45
N LEU A 55 15.27 2.36 -2.15
CA LEU A 55 15.33 1.03 -2.76
C LEU A 55 14.35 0.94 -3.92
N THR A 56 14.73 0.20 -4.94
CA THR A 56 13.92 -0.02 -6.14
C THR A 56 13.75 -1.50 -6.39
N PHE A 57 12.52 -1.93 -6.66
CA PHE A 57 12.17 -3.33 -6.88
C PHE A 57 11.40 -3.48 -8.17
N ASP A 58 11.68 -4.55 -8.91
CA ASP A 58 10.82 -4.97 -10.00
C ASP A 58 9.62 -5.70 -9.43
N ILE A 59 8.42 -5.38 -9.92
CA ILE A 59 7.17 -6.00 -9.50
C ILE A 59 6.41 -6.49 -10.72
N ARG A 60 5.63 -7.57 -10.53
CA ARG A 60 4.86 -8.18 -11.59
C ARG A 60 3.61 -8.85 -11.04
N LYS A 61 2.72 -9.23 -11.93
CA LYS A 61 1.47 -9.94 -11.58
C LYS A 61 1.75 -11.07 -10.59
N GLY A 62 1.00 -11.10 -9.51
CA GLY A 62 1.12 -12.08 -8.44
C GLY A 62 1.93 -11.60 -7.25
N ASP A 63 2.67 -10.51 -7.39
CA ASP A 63 3.44 -9.97 -6.26
C ASP A 63 2.52 -9.26 -5.27
N VAL A 64 2.86 -9.40 -3.99
CA VAL A 64 2.17 -8.75 -2.88
C VAL A 64 3.22 -8.11 -1.99
N PHE A 65 2.98 -6.85 -1.61
CA PHE A 65 3.87 -6.17 -0.69
C PHE A 65 3.10 -5.20 0.19
N VAL A 66 3.71 -4.81 1.31
CA VAL A 66 3.08 -3.91 2.28
C VAL A 66 3.94 -2.67 2.49
N ILE A 67 3.30 -1.52 2.50
CA ILE A 67 3.91 -0.25 2.84
C ILE A 67 3.42 0.15 4.22
N PRO A 68 4.30 0.20 5.23
CA PRO A 68 3.93 0.71 6.55
C PRO A 68 3.60 2.20 6.53
N PRO A 69 2.95 2.72 7.59
CA PRO A 69 2.68 4.16 7.68
C PRO A 69 3.96 4.99 7.57
N MET A 70 3.85 6.14 6.92
CA MET A 70 4.89 7.18 6.83
C MET A 70 6.11 6.83 5.98
N ILE A 71 6.08 5.70 5.27
CA ILE A 71 7.16 5.32 4.35
C ILE A 71 6.88 5.93 2.98
N GLY A 72 7.84 6.69 2.45
CA GLY A 72 7.73 7.27 1.12
C GLY A 72 7.92 6.22 0.02
N HIS A 73 7.02 6.21 -0.95
CA HIS A 73 7.08 5.26 -2.04
C HIS A 73 6.44 5.80 -3.32
N SER A 74 6.75 5.12 -4.43
CA SER A 74 6.19 5.42 -5.74
C SER A 74 6.22 4.17 -6.61
N TYR A 75 5.50 4.17 -7.72
CA TYR A 75 5.61 3.10 -8.70
C TYR A 75 5.38 3.59 -10.12
N CYS A 76 5.91 2.83 -11.06
CA CYS A 76 5.78 3.08 -12.49
C CYS A 76 5.56 1.72 -13.17
N GLY A 77 4.53 1.61 -13.98
CA GLY A 77 4.16 0.34 -14.59
C GLY A 77 4.02 0.38 -16.10
N SER A 78 3.87 -0.81 -16.68
CA SER A 78 3.55 -1.01 -18.10
C SER A 78 2.12 -0.56 -18.41
N GLU A 79 1.73 -0.57 -19.70
CA GLU A 79 0.41 -0.13 -20.15
C GLU A 79 -0.74 -0.93 -19.49
N ASN A 80 -0.49 -2.20 -19.21
CA ASN A 80 -1.48 -3.08 -18.60
C ASN A 80 -1.26 -3.28 -17.09
N PHE A 81 -0.49 -2.40 -16.48
CA PHE A 81 -0.21 -2.46 -15.05
C PHE A 81 -1.47 -2.15 -14.24
N GLU A 82 -1.82 -3.05 -13.33
CA GLU A 82 -2.98 -2.90 -12.47
C GLU A 82 -2.65 -3.45 -11.09
N ILE A 83 -3.04 -2.72 -10.08
CA ILE A 83 -2.86 -3.13 -8.70
C ILE A 83 -4.19 -3.02 -7.95
N ARG A 84 -4.36 -3.87 -6.93
CA ARG A 84 -5.40 -3.69 -5.94
C ARG A 84 -4.76 -3.17 -4.67
N ASN A 85 -5.28 -2.07 -4.20
CA ASN A 85 -4.85 -1.45 -2.95
C ASN A 85 -5.79 -1.87 -1.83
N ILE A 86 -5.22 -2.25 -0.69
CA ILE A 86 -5.97 -2.54 0.52
C ILE A 86 -5.36 -1.66 1.60
N LEU A 87 -6.13 -0.69 2.07
CA LEU A 87 -5.68 0.30 3.05
C LEU A 87 -6.25 -0.04 4.40
N ILE A 88 -5.43 -0.06 5.42
CA ILE A 88 -5.81 -0.48 6.78
C ILE A 88 -5.32 0.58 7.76
N LYS A 89 -6.24 1.11 8.55
CA LYS A 89 -5.88 2.07 9.60
C LYS A 89 -4.90 1.44 10.59
N LYS A 90 -3.87 2.19 10.96
CA LYS A 90 -2.87 1.70 11.90
C LYS A 90 -3.46 1.32 13.26
N ASP A 91 -4.51 2.03 13.71
CA ASP A 91 -5.18 1.72 14.97
C ASP A 91 -5.83 0.34 14.93
N PHE A 92 -6.37 -0.07 13.77
CA PHE A 92 -6.95 -1.39 13.61
C PHE A 92 -5.89 -2.48 13.82
N ILE A 93 -4.71 -2.30 13.25
CA ILE A 93 -3.60 -3.25 13.43
C ILE A 93 -3.17 -3.29 14.91
N ALA A 94 -2.98 -2.14 15.54
CA ALA A 94 -2.55 -2.05 16.93
C ALA A 94 -3.55 -2.69 17.87
N ASN A 95 -4.86 -2.45 17.64
CA ASN A 95 -5.92 -2.96 18.51
C ASN A 95 -6.19 -4.45 18.32
N ASN A 96 -5.77 -5.03 17.21
CA ASN A 96 -6.04 -6.42 16.86
C ASN A 96 -4.76 -7.25 16.66
N GLU A 97 -3.64 -6.80 17.21
CA GLU A 97 -2.34 -7.43 17.00
C GLU A 97 -2.34 -8.90 17.43
N ALA A 98 -2.93 -9.21 18.57
CA ALA A 98 -2.97 -10.60 19.08
C ALA A 98 -3.64 -11.55 18.09
N ASP A 99 -4.75 -11.10 17.47
CA ASP A 99 -5.46 -11.90 16.47
C ASP A 99 -4.71 -11.91 15.13
N SER A 100 -4.12 -10.79 14.76
CA SER A 100 -3.41 -10.63 13.49
C SER A 100 -2.18 -11.53 13.38
N LYS A 101 -1.55 -11.86 14.51
CA LYS A 101 -0.37 -12.75 14.53
C LYS A 101 -0.64 -14.13 13.96
N TYR A 102 -1.89 -14.56 13.98
CA TYR A 102 -2.27 -15.87 13.46
C TYR A 102 -2.64 -15.84 11.97
N ILE A 103 -2.64 -14.66 11.35
CA ILE A 103 -2.89 -14.53 9.93
C ILE A 103 -1.62 -14.93 9.18
N PRO A 104 -1.71 -15.88 8.23
CA PRO A 104 -0.53 -16.28 7.45
C PRO A 104 0.16 -15.06 6.82
N GLY A 105 1.47 -14.97 7.00
CA GLY A 105 2.24 -13.86 6.45
C GLY A 105 2.26 -12.59 7.27
N TYR A 106 1.58 -12.52 8.42
CA TYR A 106 1.54 -11.30 9.23
C TYR A 106 2.93 -10.76 9.55
N LEU A 107 3.82 -11.62 10.03
CA LEU A 107 5.18 -11.20 10.39
C LEU A 107 6.00 -10.75 9.19
N GLN A 108 5.68 -11.23 8.00
CA GLN A 108 6.33 -10.80 6.76
C GLN A 108 5.80 -9.47 6.28
N LEU A 109 4.56 -9.12 6.63
CA LEU A 109 3.93 -7.88 6.24
C LEU A 109 4.32 -6.71 7.15
N MET A 110 4.72 -6.99 8.35
CA MET A 110 5.10 -6.00 9.34
C MET A 110 6.60 -5.87 9.44
#